data_56c4fb69515c8cf531ceeb65298ffc60
#
_entry.id   56c4fb69515c8cf531ceeb65298ffc60
#
_cell.length_a   1.000
_cell.length_b   1.000
_cell.length_c   1.000
_cell.angle_alpha   90.00
_cell.angle_beta   90.00
_cell.angle_gamma   90.00
#
_symmetry.space_group_name_H-M   'P 1'
#
loop_
_entity.id
_entity.type
_entity.pdbx_description
1 polymer ?
#
loop_
_entity_poly.entity_id
_entity_poly.type
_entity_poly.pdbx_seq_one_letter_code
_entity_poly.pdbx_strand_id
1 'polypeptide(L)'
;DAVVQDVKGKVCLVHTKLVNHKLYKTLVEKEAAALILCCGSVYEENENVDLDPYMYRERNYKLGKIPAVCIRMKDAEKVLRAKPKKAHVTMIEDELQNDSHNVVATIEGTKYPNEVIAFTAHFDSVSYSKGAYDNATGSTGIMQLLAYFTEHKPERTLKFIWCGSEEMGLLGSKAYCEQHKDELKNYKLCINIDMIGVTIGFDIACCTSNTSLVNFVKYFGCEKGFAIEARQGVYSSDSTVFADNGVPGMSFARIAPQGGAQIHSRRDVIDYLEEENYYKSCDFIASFAERLISSCVFPVEQEIPNNMKDEIEYYFGRKERQ
;
A
#
# COMPACT_ATOMS: atom_id res chain seq x y z
N ASP A 1 -11.34 18.50 12.93
CA ASP A 1 -11.31 19.24 11.67
C ASP A 1 -10.69 20.61 11.92
N ALA A 2 -9.51 20.87 11.36
CA ALA A 2 -8.91 22.19 11.43
C ALA A 2 -9.80 23.19 10.67
N VAL A 3 -10.25 24.22 11.34
CA VAL A 3 -11.02 25.29 10.70
C VAL A 3 -10.04 26.10 9.86
N VAL A 4 -9.97 25.80 8.57
CA VAL A 4 -9.18 26.58 7.60
C VAL A 4 -9.90 27.89 7.37
N GLN A 5 -9.43 28.96 8.01
CA GLN A 5 -10.04 30.28 7.87
C GLN A 5 -9.61 30.98 6.55
N ASP A 6 -9.20 32.19 6.60
CA ASP A 6 -8.77 32.96 5.44
C ASP A 6 -7.35 32.56 5.00
N VAL A 7 -7.23 31.85 3.87
CA VAL A 7 -5.97 31.41 3.26
C VAL A 7 -5.75 31.91 1.84
N LYS A 8 -6.68 32.72 1.33
CA LYS A 8 -6.61 33.25 -0.04
C LYS A 8 -5.29 34.02 -0.26
N GLY A 9 -4.53 33.58 -1.25
CA GLY A 9 -3.23 34.17 -1.59
C GLY A 9 -2.14 33.99 -0.54
N LYS A 10 -2.33 33.11 0.47
CA LYS A 10 -1.34 32.87 1.53
C LYS A 10 -0.55 31.61 1.31
N VAL A 11 0.69 31.61 1.78
CA VAL A 11 1.50 30.41 1.94
C VAL A 11 1.10 29.74 3.26
N CYS A 12 0.63 28.49 3.18
CA CYS A 12 0.11 27.74 4.32
C CYS A 12 1.16 26.76 4.84
N LEU A 13 1.55 26.91 6.11
CA LEU A 13 2.37 25.92 6.80
C LEU A 13 1.48 24.80 7.33
N VAL A 14 1.75 23.57 6.92
CA VAL A 14 1.03 22.36 7.33
C VAL A 14 1.96 21.50 8.15
N HIS A 15 1.54 21.13 9.36
CA HIS A 15 2.35 20.41 10.33
C HIS A 15 2.68 18.94 10.00
N THR A 16 2.28 18.47 8.82
CA THR A 16 2.48 17.10 8.36
C THR A 16 2.86 17.07 6.88
N LYS A 17 3.60 16.04 6.48
CA LYS A 17 3.87 15.73 5.06
C LYS A 17 2.61 15.20 4.35
N LEU A 18 1.68 14.56 5.07
CA LEU A 18 0.49 13.95 4.50
C LEU A 18 -0.69 14.93 4.54
N VAL A 19 -1.06 15.43 3.37
CA VAL A 19 -2.26 16.27 3.21
C VAL A 19 -3.40 15.38 2.71
N ASN A 20 -4.41 15.16 3.56
CA ASN A 20 -5.58 14.39 3.16
C ASN A 20 -6.41 15.12 2.10
N HIS A 21 -7.22 14.38 1.36
CA HIS A 21 -8.00 14.91 0.24
C HIS A 21 -8.94 16.06 0.65
N LYS A 22 -9.60 15.95 1.81
CA LYS A 22 -10.53 16.98 2.31
C LYS A 22 -9.82 18.31 2.58
N LEU A 23 -8.66 18.25 3.25
CA LEU A 23 -7.85 19.44 3.51
C LEU A 23 -7.34 20.03 2.20
N TYR A 24 -6.82 19.20 1.28
CA TYR A 24 -6.33 19.68 -0.01
C TYR A 24 -7.43 20.38 -0.81
N LYS A 25 -8.60 19.76 -0.94
CA LYS A 25 -9.78 20.35 -1.59
C LYS A 25 -10.12 21.71 -0.99
N THR A 26 -10.19 21.80 0.34
CA THR A 26 -10.46 23.08 1.04
C THR A 26 -9.42 24.14 0.72
N LEU A 27 -8.14 23.78 0.65
CA LEU A 27 -7.06 24.74 0.33
C LEU A 27 -7.14 25.23 -1.12
N VAL A 28 -7.47 24.35 -2.07
CA VAL A 28 -7.71 24.72 -3.48
C VAL A 28 -8.91 25.65 -3.59
N GLU A 29 -10.06 25.27 -3.02
CA GLU A 29 -11.31 26.06 -3.06
C GLU A 29 -11.14 27.44 -2.43
N LYS A 30 -10.28 27.56 -1.42
CA LYS A 30 -9.98 28.82 -0.73
C LYS A 30 -8.77 29.56 -1.32
N GLU A 31 -8.27 29.15 -2.48
CA GLU A 31 -7.21 29.82 -3.23
C GLU A 31 -5.91 30.03 -2.43
N ALA A 32 -5.45 29.00 -1.70
CA ALA A 32 -4.13 29.03 -1.07
C ALA A 32 -3.03 29.17 -2.14
N ALA A 33 -2.04 30.03 -1.90
CA ALA A 33 -1.01 30.31 -2.89
C ALA A 33 0.09 29.25 -2.96
N ALA A 34 0.49 28.66 -1.82
CA ALA A 34 1.48 27.59 -1.73
C ALA A 34 1.34 26.85 -0.39
N LEU A 35 1.93 25.65 -0.34
CA LEU A 35 2.03 24.84 0.88
C LEU A 35 3.50 24.68 1.29
N ILE A 36 3.74 24.77 2.58
CA ILE A 36 4.98 24.33 3.23
C ILE A 36 4.62 23.18 4.15
N LEU A 37 5.12 21.97 3.86
CA LEU A 37 4.83 20.76 4.56
C LEU A 37 5.99 20.43 5.53
N CYS A 38 5.68 19.91 6.72
CA CYS A 38 6.69 19.60 7.72
C CYS A 38 7.02 18.11 7.73
N CYS A 39 8.32 17.79 7.70
CA CYS A 39 8.86 16.43 7.77
C CYS A 39 9.65 16.22 9.06
N GLY A 40 9.64 14.96 9.55
CA GLY A 40 10.38 14.57 10.75
C GLY A 40 9.80 15.12 12.04
N SER A 41 10.64 15.22 13.07
CA SER A 41 10.30 15.65 14.42
C SER A 41 11.28 16.71 14.91
N VAL A 42 10.88 17.53 15.88
CA VAL A 42 11.79 18.48 16.57
C VAL A 42 12.89 17.76 17.36
N TYR A 43 12.72 16.48 17.65
CA TYR A 43 13.70 15.66 18.37
C TYR A 43 14.76 15.03 17.46
N GLU A 44 14.51 15.00 16.14
CA GLU A 44 15.45 14.44 15.16
C GLU A 44 16.46 15.50 14.70
N GLU A 45 17.71 15.10 14.54
CA GLU A 45 18.70 15.96 13.90
C GLU A 45 18.39 16.12 12.40
N ASN A 46 18.66 17.30 11.85
CA ASN A 46 18.28 17.65 10.49
C ASN A 46 18.85 16.70 9.42
N GLU A 47 20.07 16.19 9.63
CA GLU A 47 20.72 15.21 8.75
C GLU A 47 20.02 13.86 8.72
N ASN A 48 19.18 13.58 9.70
CA ASN A 48 18.42 12.33 9.82
C ASN A 48 17.01 12.42 9.23
N VAL A 49 16.61 13.60 8.77
CA VAL A 49 15.28 13.83 8.18
C VAL A 49 15.38 13.99 6.67
N ASP A 50 14.78 13.07 5.95
CA ASP A 50 14.69 13.12 4.49
C ASP A 50 13.66 14.16 4.05
N LEU A 51 14.01 14.93 3.02
CA LEU A 51 13.11 15.90 2.38
C LEU A 51 12.77 15.37 0.98
N ASP A 52 11.75 14.54 0.92
CA ASP A 52 11.23 14.07 -0.36
C ASP A 52 10.38 15.15 -1.04
N PRO A 53 10.34 15.17 -2.37
CA PRO A 53 9.36 15.97 -3.07
C PRO A 53 7.94 15.54 -2.67
N TYR A 54 7.03 16.50 -2.55
CA TYR A 54 5.63 16.19 -2.32
C TYR A 54 5.00 15.68 -3.60
N MET A 55 4.51 14.43 -3.57
CA MET A 55 3.80 13.84 -4.70
C MET A 55 2.29 14.04 -4.55
N TYR A 56 1.68 14.62 -5.56
CA TYR A 56 0.23 14.75 -5.63
C TYR A 56 -0.40 13.45 -6.06
N ARG A 57 -1.27 12.90 -5.24
CA ARG A 57 -2.15 11.81 -5.69
C ARG A 57 -3.08 12.33 -6.79
N GLU A 58 -3.38 11.53 -7.79
CA GLU A 58 -4.19 11.89 -8.96
C GLU A 58 -5.49 12.62 -8.59
N ARG A 59 -6.20 12.15 -7.56
CA ARG A 59 -7.43 12.79 -7.05
C ARG A 59 -7.23 14.23 -6.57
N ASN A 60 -6.06 14.56 -6.02
CA ASN A 60 -5.71 15.91 -5.58
C ASN A 60 -5.30 16.76 -6.78
N TYR A 61 -4.48 16.21 -7.66
CA TYR A 61 -4.02 16.88 -8.88
C TYR A 61 -5.19 17.36 -9.76
N LYS A 62 -6.27 16.57 -9.87
CA LYS A 62 -7.48 16.94 -10.62
C LYS A 62 -8.23 18.15 -10.07
N LEU A 63 -8.04 18.48 -8.79
CA LEU A 63 -8.65 19.66 -8.16
C LEU A 63 -7.89 20.97 -8.47
N GLY A 64 -6.64 20.88 -8.84
CA GLY A 64 -5.70 21.99 -9.09
C GLY A 64 -4.36 21.74 -8.41
N LYS A 65 -3.30 22.32 -8.97
CA LYS A 65 -1.95 22.22 -8.40
C LYS A 65 -1.69 23.44 -7.50
N ILE A 66 -1.44 23.21 -6.21
CA ILE A 66 -0.92 24.23 -5.30
C ILE A 66 0.58 23.94 -5.13
N PRO A 67 1.51 24.86 -5.46
CA PRO A 67 2.93 24.65 -5.23
C PRO A 67 3.20 24.18 -3.78
N ALA A 68 3.94 23.10 -3.59
CA ALA A 68 4.21 22.55 -2.28
C ALA A 68 5.70 22.20 -2.12
N VAL A 69 6.27 22.57 -0.99
CA VAL A 69 7.64 22.25 -0.61
C VAL A 69 7.67 21.60 0.77
N CYS A 70 8.63 20.71 1.00
CA CYS A 70 8.85 20.10 2.30
C CYS A 70 9.99 20.79 3.03
N ILE A 71 9.82 21.04 4.33
CA ILE A 71 10.89 21.52 5.24
C ILE A 71 10.94 20.64 6.47
N ARG A 72 12.06 20.64 7.19
CA ARG A 72 12.20 19.91 8.44
C ARG A 72 11.42 20.59 9.55
N MET A 73 10.92 19.80 10.51
CA MET A 73 10.13 20.32 11.63
C MET A 73 10.92 21.36 12.47
N LYS A 74 12.23 21.15 12.69
CA LYS A 74 13.11 22.15 13.34
C LYS A 74 13.20 23.47 12.58
N ASP A 75 13.15 23.43 11.25
CA ASP A 75 13.18 24.66 10.43
C ASP A 75 11.81 25.35 10.43
N ALA A 76 10.73 24.56 10.43
CA ALA A 76 9.38 25.10 10.62
C ALA A 76 9.24 25.84 11.96
N GLU A 77 9.82 25.29 13.04
CA GLU A 77 9.87 25.96 14.34
C GLU A 77 10.57 27.30 14.28
N LYS A 78 11.74 27.37 13.62
CA LYS A 78 12.46 28.64 13.41
C LYS A 78 11.61 29.66 12.65
N VAL A 79 10.94 29.22 11.58
CA VAL A 79 10.03 30.07 10.80
C VAL A 79 8.91 30.63 11.68
N LEU A 80 8.26 29.75 12.48
CA LEU A 80 7.17 30.20 13.37
C LEU A 80 7.64 31.17 14.44
N ARG A 81 8.83 30.95 15.03
CA ARG A 81 9.42 31.85 16.03
C ARG A 81 9.78 33.23 15.44
N ALA A 82 10.22 33.25 14.20
CA ALA A 82 10.55 34.50 13.47
C ALA A 82 9.31 35.31 13.08
N LYS A 83 8.09 34.70 13.11
CA LYS A 83 6.81 35.34 12.76
C LYS A 83 6.86 36.14 11.46
N PRO A 84 7.30 35.55 10.33
CA PRO A 84 7.44 36.25 9.07
C PRO A 84 6.07 36.73 8.57
N LYS A 85 6.05 37.90 7.92
CA LYS A 85 4.85 38.47 7.29
C LYS A 85 4.70 38.07 5.81
N LYS A 86 5.79 37.61 5.20
CA LYS A 86 5.85 37.20 3.80
C LYS A 86 6.71 35.95 3.66
N ALA A 87 6.34 35.06 2.77
CA ALA A 87 7.15 33.94 2.32
C ALA A 87 7.24 33.94 0.79
N HIS A 88 8.36 33.49 0.27
CA HIS A 88 8.56 33.25 -1.15
C HIS A 88 8.87 31.76 -1.33
N VAL A 89 8.08 31.10 -2.15
CA VAL A 89 8.26 29.69 -2.50
C VAL A 89 8.59 29.60 -3.97
N THR A 90 9.76 29.05 -4.31
CA THR A 90 10.15 28.74 -5.67
C THR A 90 10.21 27.25 -5.84
N MET A 91 9.47 26.72 -6.81
CA MET A 91 9.48 25.33 -7.20
C MET A 91 9.78 25.24 -8.69
N ILE A 92 10.76 24.45 -9.05
CA ILE A 92 11.13 24.16 -10.44
C ILE A 92 10.92 22.68 -10.64
N GLU A 93 10.06 22.31 -11.59
CA GLU A 93 9.72 20.93 -11.92
C GLU A 93 9.89 20.73 -13.43
N ASP A 94 10.44 19.58 -13.78
CA ASP A 94 10.40 19.06 -15.15
C ASP A 94 9.38 17.92 -15.20
N GLU A 95 8.43 17.99 -16.11
CA GLU A 95 7.53 16.86 -16.39
C GLU A 95 8.27 15.85 -17.26
N LEU A 96 8.53 14.68 -16.69
CA LEU A 96 9.13 13.55 -17.40
C LEU A 96 8.07 12.45 -17.59
N GLN A 97 7.99 11.92 -18.79
CA GLN A 97 7.20 10.73 -19.07
C GLN A 97 8.12 9.52 -19.00
N ASN A 98 7.84 8.62 -18.04
CA ASN A 98 8.59 7.39 -17.86
C ASN A 98 7.65 6.19 -18.00
N ASP A 99 8.17 5.10 -18.53
CA ASP A 99 7.47 3.82 -18.59
C ASP A 99 7.75 3.02 -17.31
N SER A 100 6.74 2.29 -16.84
CA SER A 100 6.87 1.31 -15.78
C SER A 100 6.34 -0.04 -16.28
N HIS A 101 6.65 -1.12 -15.59
CA HIS A 101 6.24 -2.47 -15.98
C HIS A 101 5.92 -3.33 -14.77
N ASN A 102 5.14 -4.37 -15.00
CA ASN A 102 4.97 -5.47 -14.06
C ASN A 102 5.78 -6.68 -14.54
N VAL A 103 6.22 -7.50 -13.61
CA VAL A 103 6.81 -8.82 -13.92
C VAL A 103 5.79 -9.88 -13.54
N VAL A 104 5.55 -10.84 -14.44
CA VAL A 104 4.51 -11.87 -14.22
C VAL A 104 5.08 -13.25 -14.47
N ALA A 105 4.86 -14.16 -13.50
CA ALA A 105 5.11 -15.58 -13.65
C ALA A 105 3.80 -16.35 -13.47
N THR A 106 3.64 -17.45 -14.21
CA THR A 106 2.42 -18.27 -14.15
C THR A 106 2.79 -19.74 -13.96
N ILE A 107 2.10 -20.40 -13.03
CA ILE A 107 2.09 -21.85 -12.90
C ILE A 107 0.68 -22.31 -13.24
N GLU A 108 0.55 -23.10 -14.30
CA GLU A 108 -0.76 -23.62 -14.74
C GLU A 108 -1.29 -24.68 -13.77
N GLY A 109 -2.56 -24.57 -13.44
CA GLY A 109 -3.25 -25.49 -12.55
C GLY A 109 -3.46 -26.89 -13.18
N THR A 110 -3.22 -27.93 -12.38
CA THR A 110 -3.31 -29.32 -12.85
C THR A 110 -4.75 -29.83 -12.94
N LYS A 111 -5.70 -29.22 -12.23
CA LYS A 111 -7.09 -29.71 -12.14
C LYS A 111 -8.13 -28.64 -12.49
N TYR A 112 -7.88 -27.41 -12.07
CA TYR A 112 -8.77 -26.26 -12.29
C TYR A 112 -8.01 -25.13 -13.01
N PRO A 113 -7.53 -25.31 -14.25
CA PRO A 113 -6.66 -24.34 -14.92
C PRO A 113 -7.33 -22.99 -15.20
N ASN A 114 -8.68 -22.96 -15.26
CA ASN A 114 -9.44 -21.74 -15.46
C ASN A 114 -9.76 -20.98 -14.15
N GLU A 115 -9.37 -21.50 -12.99
CA GLU A 115 -9.51 -20.80 -11.72
C GLU A 115 -8.15 -20.26 -11.29
N VAL A 116 -8.02 -18.93 -11.21
CA VAL A 116 -6.76 -18.24 -10.99
C VAL A 116 -6.69 -17.68 -9.58
N ILE A 117 -5.58 -17.88 -8.89
CA ILE A 117 -5.22 -17.16 -7.68
C ILE A 117 -4.01 -16.29 -7.99
N ALA A 118 -4.14 -14.98 -7.77
CA ALA A 118 -3.05 -14.04 -7.94
C ALA A 118 -2.31 -13.84 -6.62
N PHE A 119 -0.98 -13.86 -6.67
CA PHE A 119 -0.09 -13.35 -5.62
C PHE A 119 0.50 -12.05 -6.12
N THR A 120 0.39 -10.98 -5.34
CA THR A 120 0.92 -9.66 -5.69
C THR A 120 1.88 -9.15 -4.63
N ALA A 121 2.88 -8.41 -5.05
CA ALA A 121 3.73 -7.58 -4.23
C ALA A 121 4.35 -6.51 -5.13
N HIS A 122 4.51 -5.28 -4.65
CA HIS A 122 5.23 -4.30 -5.42
C HIS A 122 6.75 -4.44 -5.24
N PHE A 123 7.50 -4.00 -6.24
CA PHE A 123 8.97 -4.07 -6.24
C PHE A 123 9.65 -2.70 -6.34
N ASP A 124 8.86 -1.64 -6.48
CA ASP A 124 9.33 -0.26 -6.37
C ASP A 124 9.36 0.20 -4.91
N SER A 125 10.01 1.31 -4.67
CA SER A 125 10.01 2.02 -3.39
C SER A 125 10.12 3.52 -3.65
N VAL A 126 9.92 4.33 -2.61
CA VAL A 126 10.02 5.79 -2.72
C VAL A 126 11.47 6.27 -2.82
N SER A 127 11.67 7.53 -3.22
CA SER A 127 12.98 8.19 -3.25
C SER A 127 13.69 8.06 -1.88
N TYR A 128 15.01 7.88 -1.93
CA TYR A 128 15.90 7.67 -0.76
C TYR A 128 15.69 6.37 0.02
N SER A 129 14.58 5.66 -0.14
CA SER A 129 14.36 4.37 0.48
C SER A 129 15.14 3.27 -0.25
N LYS A 130 15.63 2.28 0.50
CA LYS A 130 16.08 1.01 -0.06
C LYS A 130 14.95 0.00 -0.20
N GLY A 131 13.80 0.28 0.45
CA GLY A 131 12.62 -0.53 0.37
C GLY A 131 12.82 -1.95 0.91
N ALA A 132 13.65 -2.13 1.94
CA ALA A 132 13.91 -3.47 2.46
C ALA A 132 12.65 -4.09 3.06
N TYR A 133 11.96 -3.33 3.89
CA TYR A 133 10.69 -3.73 4.50
C TYR A 133 9.52 -3.44 3.56
N ASP A 134 9.49 -2.25 2.95
CA ASP A 134 8.46 -1.76 2.05
C ASP A 134 9.04 -1.59 0.62
N ASN A 135 9.01 -2.59 -0.31
CA ASN A 135 8.43 -3.92 -0.10
C ASN A 135 9.30 -5.03 -0.70
N ALA A 136 10.63 -5.02 -0.45
CA ALA A 136 11.48 -6.13 -0.87
C ALA A 136 11.09 -7.44 -0.15
N THR A 137 10.56 -7.35 1.10
CA THR A 137 10.08 -8.52 1.82
C THR A 137 8.88 -9.18 1.13
N GLY A 138 7.92 -8.42 0.66
CA GLY A 138 6.79 -8.97 -0.10
C GLY A 138 7.22 -9.50 -1.46
N SER A 139 8.06 -8.75 -2.17
CA SER A 139 8.60 -9.16 -3.47
C SER A 139 9.36 -10.48 -3.39
N THR A 140 10.24 -10.64 -2.40
CA THR A 140 10.94 -11.92 -2.16
C THR A 140 10.00 -12.98 -1.59
N GLY A 141 8.98 -12.59 -0.83
CA GLY A 141 7.94 -13.48 -0.32
C GLY A 141 7.18 -14.20 -1.44
N ILE A 142 6.71 -13.47 -2.46
CA ILE A 142 6.06 -14.13 -3.60
C ILE A 142 7.05 -14.93 -4.47
N MET A 143 8.36 -14.62 -4.45
CA MET A 143 9.39 -15.50 -5.06
C MET A 143 9.51 -16.82 -4.30
N GLN A 144 9.46 -16.82 -2.96
CA GLN A 144 9.45 -18.05 -2.14
C GLN A 144 8.22 -18.91 -2.46
N LEU A 145 7.05 -18.27 -2.58
CA LEU A 145 5.82 -18.98 -2.97
C LEU A 145 5.91 -19.55 -4.38
N LEU A 146 6.49 -18.81 -5.33
CA LEU A 146 6.72 -19.30 -6.69
C LEU A 146 7.62 -20.56 -6.68
N ALA A 147 8.70 -20.52 -5.92
CA ALA A 147 9.60 -21.65 -5.76
C ALA A 147 8.87 -22.87 -5.15
N TYR A 148 8.15 -22.66 -4.05
CA TYR A 148 7.36 -23.68 -3.37
C TYR A 148 6.36 -24.35 -4.33
N PHE A 149 5.54 -23.58 -5.04
CA PHE A 149 4.54 -24.13 -5.96
C PHE A 149 5.11 -24.66 -7.27
N THR A 150 6.33 -24.34 -7.60
CA THR A 150 7.04 -24.98 -8.72
C THR A 150 7.34 -26.44 -8.40
N GLU A 151 7.69 -26.74 -7.14
CA GLU A 151 7.94 -28.09 -6.64
C GLU A 151 6.64 -28.82 -6.26
N HIS A 152 5.67 -28.08 -5.68
CA HIS A 152 4.35 -28.58 -5.25
C HIS A 152 3.28 -28.11 -6.23
N LYS A 153 3.12 -28.87 -7.34
CA LYS A 153 2.21 -28.46 -8.44
C LYS A 153 0.80 -28.14 -7.96
N PRO A 154 0.29 -26.92 -8.21
CA PRO A 154 -1.01 -26.48 -7.73
C PRO A 154 -2.15 -27.11 -8.53
N GLU A 155 -3.32 -27.29 -7.90
CA GLU A 155 -4.53 -27.71 -8.61
C GLU A 155 -5.17 -26.56 -9.41
N ARG A 156 -5.00 -25.31 -8.97
CA ARG A 156 -5.47 -24.06 -9.62
C ARG A 156 -4.31 -23.29 -10.23
N THR A 157 -4.58 -22.52 -11.25
CA THR A 157 -3.57 -21.64 -11.86
C THR A 157 -3.16 -20.55 -10.87
N LEU A 158 -1.84 -20.35 -10.74
CA LEU A 158 -1.27 -19.29 -9.94
C LEU A 158 -0.60 -18.25 -10.83
N LYS A 159 -0.88 -16.99 -10.58
CA LYS A 159 -0.16 -15.86 -11.18
C LYS A 159 0.57 -15.08 -10.09
N PHE A 160 1.87 -14.92 -10.26
CA PHE A 160 2.73 -14.12 -9.40
C PHE A 160 3.02 -12.82 -10.13
N ILE A 161 2.65 -11.70 -9.53
CA ILE A 161 2.67 -10.39 -10.17
C ILE A 161 3.48 -9.44 -9.29
N TRP A 162 4.68 -9.13 -9.71
CA TRP A 162 5.46 -8.05 -9.13
C TRP A 162 5.00 -6.74 -9.76
N CYS A 163 4.31 -5.92 -8.97
CA CYS A 163 3.72 -4.67 -9.43
C CYS A 163 4.77 -3.55 -9.40
N GLY A 164 4.86 -2.80 -10.48
CA GLY A 164 5.68 -1.59 -10.53
C GLY A 164 4.86 -0.34 -10.20
N SER A 165 5.54 0.68 -9.68
CA SER A 165 4.93 1.99 -9.38
C SER A 165 3.69 1.93 -8.46
N GLU A 166 3.75 1.07 -7.45
CA GLU A 166 2.74 1.00 -6.38
C GLU A 166 2.73 2.30 -5.61
N GLU A 167 3.90 2.78 -5.22
CA GLU A 167 4.15 3.99 -4.44
C GLU A 167 3.65 5.27 -5.13
N MET A 168 3.54 5.23 -6.44
CA MET A 168 2.97 6.29 -7.26
C MET A 168 1.43 6.24 -7.33
N GLY A 169 0.81 5.32 -6.62
CA GLY A 169 -0.64 5.17 -6.50
C GLY A 169 -1.20 3.94 -7.19
N LEU A 170 -0.60 2.77 -6.96
CA LEU A 170 -1.06 1.46 -7.45
C LEU A 170 -1.07 1.36 -8.99
N LEU A 171 -0.11 2.01 -9.66
CA LEU A 171 -0.17 2.13 -11.13
C LEU A 171 -0.01 0.77 -11.82
N GLY A 172 0.89 -0.08 -11.32
CA GLY A 172 1.14 -1.39 -11.89
C GLY A 172 -0.08 -2.30 -11.82
N SER A 173 -0.68 -2.45 -10.66
CA SER A 173 -1.89 -3.27 -10.49
C SER A 173 -3.09 -2.71 -11.25
N LYS A 174 -3.24 -1.38 -11.34
CA LYS A 174 -4.28 -0.75 -12.18
C LYS A 174 -4.09 -1.09 -13.66
N ALA A 175 -2.87 -0.93 -14.17
CA ALA A 175 -2.57 -1.28 -15.56
C ALA A 175 -2.78 -2.77 -15.82
N TYR A 176 -2.38 -3.64 -14.88
CA TYR A 176 -2.59 -5.07 -14.99
C TYR A 176 -4.07 -5.42 -15.07
N CYS A 177 -4.89 -4.92 -14.15
CA CYS A 177 -6.33 -5.20 -14.14
C CYS A 177 -7.04 -4.68 -15.40
N GLU A 178 -6.64 -3.51 -15.91
CA GLU A 178 -7.22 -2.97 -17.15
C GLU A 178 -6.84 -3.80 -18.37
N GLN A 179 -5.56 -4.19 -18.50
CA GLN A 179 -5.06 -5.01 -19.62
C GLN A 179 -5.65 -6.42 -19.62
N HIS A 180 -5.96 -6.99 -18.44
CA HIS A 180 -6.49 -8.34 -18.28
C HIS A 180 -7.98 -8.39 -17.89
N LYS A 181 -8.72 -7.31 -18.12
CA LYS A 181 -10.09 -7.13 -17.66
C LYS A 181 -11.02 -8.30 -17.98
N ASP A 182 -10.93 -8.85 -19.17
CA ASP A 182 -11.76 -9.98 -19.60
C ASP A 182 -11.40 -11.30 -18.91
N GLU A 183 -10.17 -11.40 -18.39
CA GLU A 183 -9.66 -12.58 -17.67
C GLU A 183 -10.02 -12.55 -16.19
N LEU A 184 -10.25 -11.36 -15.60
CA LEU A 184 -10.47 -11.19 -14.16
C LEU A 184 -11.64 -12.00 -13.61
N LYS A 185 -12.64 -12.32 -14.43
CA LYS A 185 -13.74 -13.23 -14.08
C LYS A 185 -13.30 -14.64 -13.67
N ASN A 186 -12.10 -15.05 -14.07
CA ASN A 186 -11.49 -16.33 -13.71
C ASN A 186 -10.70 -16.26 -12.39
N TYR A 187 -10.41 -15.05 -11.90
CA TYR A 187 -9.65 -14.86 -10.68
C TYR A 187 -10.54 -15.09 -9.46
N LYS A 188 -10.09 -15.98 -8.60
CA LYS A 188 -10.82 -16.39 -7.39
C LYS A 188 -10.41 -15.60 -6.17
N LEU A 189 -9.15 -15.16 -6.11
CA LEU A 189 -8.60 -14.39 -5.00
C LEU A 189 -7.31 -13.70 -5.45
N CYS A 190 -7.09 -12.49 -4.97
CA CYS A 190 -5.79 -11.83 -4.97
C CYS A 190 -5.23 -11.84 -3.54
N ILE A 191 -4.06 -12.43 -3.37
CA ILE A 191 -3.30 -12.46 -2.11
C ILE A 191 -2.09 -11.54 -2.29
N ASN A 192 -2.10 -10.43 -1.60
CA ASN A 192 -0.99 -9.48 -1.59
C ASN A 192 -0.10 -9.70 -0.38
N ILE A 193 1.21 -9.55 -0.56
CA ILE A 193 2.19 -9.59 0.53
C ILE A 193 2.89 -8.24 0.55
N ASP A 194 2.81 -7.57 1.70
CA ASP A 194 3.33 -6.23 1.82
C ASP A 194 3.80 -5.95 3.23
N MET A 195 5.13 -5.72 3.37
CA MET A 195 5.77 -5.48 4.65
C MET A 195 5.70 -6.66 5.62
N ILE A 196 6.40 -7.76 5.35
CA ILE A 196 6.55 -8.88 6.28
C ILE A 196 7.95 -8.89 6.92
N GLY A 197 8.16 -9.71 7.94
CA GLY A 197 9.49 -10.02 8.49
C GLY A 197 10.09 -9.01 9.46
N VAL A 198 9.43 -7.89 9.77
CA VAL A 198 9.96 -6.92 10.75
C VAL A 198 10.17 -7.57 12.13
N THR A 199 11.29 -7.23 12.81
CA THR A 199 11.67 -7.81 14.11
C THR A 199 10.58 -7.58 15.17
N ILE A 200 10.20 -6.31 15.38
CA ILE A 200 9.14 -5.95 16.34
C ILE A 200 7.87 -5.63 15.56
N GLY A 201 6.87 -6.48 15.68
CA GLY A 201 5.61 -6.31 14.96
C GLY A 201 4.61 -7.41 15.26
N PHE A 202 3.46 -7.32 14.62
CA PHE A 202 2.40 -8.34 14.69
C PHE A 202 1.85 -8.62 13.30
N ASP A 203 1.53 -9.88 13.04
CA ASP A 203 1.04 -10.32 11.73
C ASP A 203 -0.44 -10.00 11.58
N ILE A 204 -0.80 -9.49 10.41
CA ILE A 204 -2.18 -9.16 10.05
C ILE A 204 -2.58 -9.78 8.72
N ALA A 205 -3.88 -10.02 8.57
CA ALA A 205 -4.53 -10.25 7.29
C ALA A 205 -5.71 -9.27 7.14
N CYS A 206 -5.60 -8.36 6.19
CA CYS A 206 -6.68 -7.43 5.87
C CYS A 206 -7.42 -7.94 4.63
N CYS A 207 -8.71 -8.30 4.79
CA CYS A 207 -9.49 -8.95 3.75
C CYS A 207 -10.51 -7.96 3.16
N THR A 208 -10.34 -7.62 1.90
CA THR A 208 -11.32 -6.86 1.11
C THR A 208 -12.26 -7.84 0.40
N SER A 209 -12.99 -8.59 1.21
CA SER A 209 -13.85 -9.71 0.80
C SER A 209 -14.91 -9.98 1.86
N ASN A 210 -15.61 -11.11 1.77
CA ASN A 210 -16.58 -11.54 2.77
C ASN A 210 -15.89 -11.92 4.10
N THR A 211 -16.63 -11.80 5.19
CA THR A 211 -16.16 -12.15 6.56
C THR A 211 -15.83 -13.65 6.72
N SER A 212 -16.33 -14.53 5.84
CA SER A 212 -15.97 -15.94 5.81
C SER A 212 -14.46 -16.14 5.61
N LEU A 213 -13.82 -15.33 4.72
CA LEU A 213 -12.37 -15.38 4.54
C LEU A 213 -11.62 -14.94 5.81
N VAL A 214 -12.09 -13.87 6.47
CA VAL A 214 -11.53 -13.41 7.76
C VAL A 214 -11.56 -14.54 8.80
N ASN A 215 -12.70 -15.21 8.92
CA ASN A 215 -12.86 -16.30 9.86
C ASN A 215 -11.97 -17.50 9.50
N PHE A 216 -11.84 -17.81 8.21
CA PHE A 216 -10.96 -18.87 7.75
C PHE A 216 -9.50 -18.59 8.12
N VAL A 217 -9.01 -17.34 7.91
CA VAL A 217 -7.64 -16.97 8.34
C VAL A 217 -7.47 -17.13 9.85
N LYS A 218 -8.45 -16.72 10.67
CA LYS A 218 -8.39 -16.87 12.14
C LYS A 218 -8.31 -18.34 12.56
N TYR A 219 -9.18 -19.19 12.01
CA TYR A 219 -9.16 -20.62 12.31
C TYR A 219 -7.86 -21.28 11.88
N PHE A 220 -7.37 -20.92 10.69
CA PHE A 220 -6.12 -21.44 10.17
C PHE A 220 -4.92 -20.98 11.00
N GLY A 221 -4.91 -19.73 11.47
CA GLY A 221 -3.91 -19.22 12.41
C GLY A 221 -3.88 -20.05 13.71
N CYS A 222 -5.06 -20.34 14.28
CA CYS A 222 -5.16 -21.22 15.47
C CYS A 222 -4.67 -22.64 15.16
N GLU A 223 -5.04 -23.22 14.01
CA GLU A 223 -4.60 -24.57 13.59
C GLU A 223 -3.07 -24.65 13.47
N LYS A 224 -2.45 -23.60 12.95
CA LYS A 224 -0.99 -23.54 12.73
C LYS A 224 -0.20 -23.00 13.93
N GLY A 225 -0.86 -22.53 14.99
CA GLY A 225 -0.19 -21.85 16.09
C GLY A 225 0.47 -20.53 15.69
N PHE A 226 -0.04 -19.89 14.62
CA PHE A 226 0.45 -18.63 14.09
C PHE A 226 -0.44 -17.47 14.56
N ALA A 227 0.11 -16.56 15.36
CA ALA A 227 -0.62 -15.43 15.90
C ALA A 227 -0.84 -14.39 14.79
N ILE A 228 -2.07 -14.28 14.30
CA ILE A 228 -2.45 -13.35 13.24
C ILE A 228 -3.75 -12.61 13.57
N GLU A 229 -3.75 -11.30 13.40
CA GLU A 229 -4.97 -10.49 13.46
C GLU A 229 -5.60 -10.43 12.07
N ALA A 230 -6.74 -11.10 11.88
CA ALA A 230 -7.48 -11.01 10.64
C ALA A 230 -8.72 -10.12 10.80
N ARG A 231 -8.90 -9.22 9.84
CA ARG A 231 -10.02 -8.26 9.81
C ARG A 231 -10.52 -8.03 8.39
N GLN A 232 -11.77 -7.62 8.28
CA GLN A 232 -12.32 -7.08 7.05
C GLN A 232 -11.91 -5.60 6.91
N GLY A 233 -11.49 -5.20 5.72
CA GLY A 233 -11.10 -3.81 5.45
C GLY A 233 -10.36 -3.66 4.13
N VAL A 234 -9.99 -2.43 3.82
CA VAL A 234 -9.10 -2.06 2.72
C VAL A 234 -7.71 -1.80 3.27
N TYR A 235 -6.73 -2.54 2.77
CA TYR A 235 -5.31 -2.27 2.97
C TYR A 235 -4.80 -1.52 1.75
N SER A 236 -4.06 -0.42 1.93
CA SER A 236 -3.52 0.36 0.80
C SER A 236 -2.46 -0.43 0.05
N SER A 237 -2.87 -1.29 -0.86
CA SER A 237 -2.00 -2.22 -1.59
C SER A 237 -2.61 -2.66 -2.91
N ASP A 238 -1.86 -3.43 -3.69
CA ASP A 238 -2.27 -3.91 -5.01
C ASP A 238 -3.55 -4.77 -4.97
N SER A 239 -3.80 -5.56 -3.90
CA SER A 239 -5.03 -6.34 -3.76
C SER A 239 -6.31 -5.49 -3.76
N THR A 240 -6.21 -4.21 -3.36
CA THR A 240 -7.34 -3.28 -3.38
C THR A 240 -7.79 -2.96 -4.80
N VAL A 241 -6.86 -2.91 -5.76
CA VAL A 241 -7.20 -2.71 -7.17
C VAL A 241 -7.91 -3.92 -7.74
N PHE A 242 -7.48 -5.14 -7.38
CA PHE A 242 -8.19 -6.36 -7.77
C PHE A 242 -9.62 -6.36 -7.18
N ALA A 243 -9.78 -5.96 -5.91
CA ALA A 243 -11.09 -5.86 -5.28
C ALA A 243 -11.98 -4.81 -5.95
N ASP A 244 -11.43 -3.69 -6.38
CA ASP A 244 -12.14 -2.67 -7.17
C ASP A 244 -12.65 -3.20 -8.53
N ASN A 245 -11.95 -4.20 -9.07
CA ASN A 245 -12.34 -4.90 -10.30
C ASN A 245 -13.13 -6.20 -10.06
N GLY A 246 -13.66 -6.40 -8.85
CA GLY A 246 -14.57 -7.49 -8.52
C GLY A 246 -13.90 -8.80 -8.12
N VAL A 247 -12.57 -8.84 -8.00
CA VAL A 247 -11.83 -10.01 -7.51
C VAL A 247 -11.63 -9.87 -5.99
N PRO A 248 -12.11 -10.82 -5.16
CA PRO A 248 -11.84 -10.78 -3.73
C PRO A 248 -10.35 -10.58 -3.43
N GLY A 249 -10.02 -9.66 -2.52
CA GLY A 249 -8.64 -9.32 -2.19
C GLY A 249 -8.31 -9.55 -0.73
N MET A 250 -7.05 -9.84 -0.44
CA MET A 250 -6.50 -9.81 0.91
C MET A 250 -5.03 -9.42 0.88
N SER A 251 -4.57 -8.80 1.96
CA SER A 251 -3.15 -8.47 2.15
C SER A 251 -2.65 -9.07 3.45
N PHE A 252 -1.52 -9.74 3.38
CA PHE A 252 -0.72 -10.13 4.54
C PHE A 252 0.38 -9.12 4.79
N ALA A 253 0.54 -8.74 6.05
CA ALA A 253 1.62 -7.87 6.51
C ALA A 253 2.03 -8.22 7.94
N ARG A 254 3.22 -7.83 8.35
CA ARG A 254 3.65 -7.81 9.74
C ARG A 254 3.93 -6.37 10.12
N ILE A 255 2.98 -5.75 10.83
CA ILE A 255 2.98 -4.32 11.11
C ILE A 255 3.90 -3.99 12.27
N ALA A 256 4.87 -3.10 12.02
CA ALA A 256 5.71 -2.52 13.06
C ALA A 256 4.91 -1.51 13.90
N PRO A 257 5.08 -1.49 15.24
CA PRO A 257 4.59 -0.40 16.05
C PRO A 257 5.37 0.89 15.75
N GLN A 258 4.85 2.02 16.20
CA GLN A 258 5.56 3.30 16.07
C GLN A 258 6.97 3.20 16.64
N GLY A 259 7.98 3.48 15.82
CA GLY A 259 9.39 3.39 16.18
C GLY A 259 10.01 1.99 16.00
N GLY A 260 9.23 0.97 15.61
CA GLY A 260 9.73 -0.38 15.36
C GLY A 260 10.38 -0.56 14.00
N ALA A 261 9.95 0.19 13.00
CA ALA A 261 10.55 0.33 11.67
C ALA A 261 10.11 1.66 11.05
N GLN A 262 10.78 2.06 10.00
CA GLN A 262 10.41 3.25 9.22
C GLN A 262 10.34 2.87 7.75
N ILE A 263 9.21 3.10 7.14
CA ILE A 263 9.02 3.03 5.69
C ILE A 263 9.16 4.43 5.08
N HIS A 264 9.24 4.51 3.77
CA HIS A 264 9.32 5.76 3.01
C HIS A 264 10.45 6.68 3.48
N SER A 265 11.62 6.09 3.81
CA SER A 265 12.80 6.80 4.27
C SER A 265 14.08 5.99 4.00
N ARG A 266 15.24 6.65 4.08
CA ARG A 266 16.56 5.98 4.01
C ARG A 266 16.79 4.94 5.11
N ARG A 267 15.92 4.89 6.12
CA ARG A 267 15.98 3.96 7.25
C ARG A 267 15.19 2.67 7.01
N ASP A 268 14.57 2.54 5.86
CA ASP A 268 13.99 1.27 5.44
C ASP A 268 15.11 0.34 4.94
N VAL A 269 15.73 -0.33 5.88
CA VAL A 269 16.91 -1.18 5.68
C VAL A 269 16.71 -2.54 6.34
N ILE A 270 17.51 -3.52 5.91
CA ILE A 270 17.43 -4.91 6.36
C ILE A 270 17.65 -5.10 7.86
N ASP A 271 18.34 -4.16 8.53
CA ASP A 271 18.68 -4.23 9.96
C ASP A 271 17.48 -4.32 10.91
N TYR A 272 16.28 -3.95 10.44
CA TYR A 272 15.02 -4.04 11.20
C TYR A 272 14.22 -5.31 10.91
N LEU A 273 14.73 -6.18 10.06
CA LEU A 273 14.09 -7.41 9.67
C LEU A 273 14.68 -8.58 10.47
N GLU A 274 13.87 -9.60 10.69
CA GLU A 274 14.25 -10.85 11.34
C GLU A 274 13.94 -12.02 10.42
N GLU A 275 14.94 -12.81 10.12
CA GLU A 275 14.84 -13.94 9.19
C GLU A 275 13.77 -14.94 9.65
N GLU A 276 13.73 -15.26 10.93
CA GLU A 276 12.75 -16.19 11.49
C GLU A 276 11.31 -15.69 11.31
N ASN A 277 11.05 -14.40 11.53
CA ASN A 277 9.73 -13.80 11.32
C ASN A 277 9.34 -13.81 9.83
N TYR A 278 10.30 -13.51 8.96
CA TYR A 278 10.08 -13.52 7.53
C TYR A 278 9.67 -14.91 7.03
N TYR A 279 10.45 -15.93 7.35
CA TYR A 279 10.13 -17.30 6.91
C TYR A 279 8.87 -17.85 7.55
N LYS A 280 8.59 -17.55 8.82
CA LYS A 280 7.32 -17.93 9.46
C LYS A 280 6.12 -17.34 8.73
N SER A 281 6.19 -16.08 8.31
CA SER A 281 5.13 -15.44 7.53
C SER A 281 4.99 -16.12 6.15
N CYS A 282 6.10 -16.37 5.45
CA CYS A 282 6.08 -17.05 4.15
C CYS A 282 5.49 -18.47 4.24
N ASP A 283 5.91 -19.27 5.23
CA ASP A 283 5.42 -20.64 5.46
C ASP A 283 3.93 -20.65 5.80
N PHE A 284 3.49 -19.70 6.62
CA PHE A 284 2.06 -19.58 6.94
C PHE A 284 1.26 -19.24 5.67
N ILE A 285 1.71 -18.27 4.88
CA ILE A 285 1.02 -17.86 3.65
C ILE A 285 1.02 -18.98 2.62
N ALA A 286 2.13 -19.71 2.45
CA ALA A 286 2.20 -20.86 1.56
C ALA A 286 1.20 -21.94 1.96
N SER A 287 1.19 -22.33 3.25
CA SER A 287 0.28 -23.36 3.77
C SER A 287 -1.20 -22.93 3.69
N PHE A 288 -1.48 -21.64 3.94
CA PHE A 288 -2.81 -21.06 3.80
C PHE A 288 -3.29 -21.11 2.35
N ALA A 289 -2.44 -20.66 1.41
CA ALA A 289 -2.73 -20.68 -0.01
C ALA A 289 -2.94 -22.09 -0.53
N GLU A 290 -2.08 -23.04 -0.14
CA GLU A 290 -2.21 -24.45 -0.53
C GLU A 290 -3.57 -25.05 -0.12
N ARG A 291 -4.08 -24.70 1.07
CA ARG A 291 -5.40 -25.15 1.53
C ARG A 291 -6.53 -24.62 0.64
N LEU A 292 -6.42 -23.38 0.14
CA LEU A 292 -7.37 -22.79 -0.81
C LEU A 292 -7.22 -23.43 -2.21
N ILE A 293 -5.98 -23.56 -2.67
CA ILE A 293 -5.63 -24.04 -4.02
C ILE A 293 -6.09 -25.49 -4.23
N SER A 294 -5.97 -26.34 -3.20
CA SER A 294 -6.32 -27.76 -3.26
C SER A 294 -7.78 -28.08 -2.91
N SER A 295 -8.60 -27.08 -2.58
CA SER A 295 -10.01 -27.29 -2.24
C SER A 295 -10.84 -27.76 -3.43
N CYS A 296 -11.73 -28.75 -3.24
CA CYS A 296 -12.62 -29.26 -4.30
C CYS A 296 -13.58 -28.18 -4.81
N VAL A 297 -14.08 -27.35 -3.91
CA VAL A 297 -14.88 -26.15 -4.22
C VAL A 297 -14.13 -24.99 -3.62
N PHE A 298 -13.90 -23.93 -4.41
CA PHE A 298 -13.18 -22.78 -3.90
C PHE A 298 -13.96 -22.10 -2.77
N PRO A 299 -13.40 -21.98 -1.55
CA PRO A 299 -14.19 -21.66 -0.36
C PRO A 299 -14.41 -20.16 -0.14
N VAL A 300 -13.84 -19.30 -1.00
CA VAL A 300 -14.00 -17.84 -0.89
C VAL A 300 -15.18 -17.38 -1.74
N GLU A 301 -16.12 -16.68 -1.12
CA GLU A 301 -17.23 -16.07 -1.83
C GLU A 301 -16.73 -15.01 -2.82
N GLN A 302 -17.23 -15.08 -4.05
CA GLN A 302 -16.76 -14.23 -5.15
C GLN A 302 -17.41 -12.83 -5.13
N GLU A 303 -18.53 -12.69 -4.45
CA GLU A 303 -19.17 -11.38 -4.32
C GLU A 303 -18.50 -10.56 -3.21
N ILE A 304 -18.01 -9.38 -3.55
CA ILE A 304 -17.52 -8.42 -2.58
C ILE A 304 -18.71 -7.74 -1.92
N PRO A 305 -18.84 -7.79 -0.58
CA PRO A 305 -19.98 -7.25 0.12
C PRO A 305 -20.04 -5.71 0.03
N ASN A 306 -21.26 -5.16 0.14
CA ASN A 306 -21.49 -3.73 -0.08
C ASN A 306 -20.70 -2.81 0.84
N ASN A 307 -20.48 -3.21 2.10
CA ASN A 307 -19.62 -2.44 3.01
C ASN A 307 -18.18 -2.35 2.51
N MET A 308 -17.65 -3.39 1.85
CA MET A 308 -16.33 -3.36 1.26
C MET A 308 -16.29 -2.58 -0.05
N LYS A 309 -17.36 -2.66 -0.87
CA LYS A 309 -17.50 -1.79 -2.04
C LYS A 309 -17.49 -0.31 -1.62
N ASP A 310 -18.21 0.05 -0.56
CA ASP A 310 -18.19 1.40 0.00
C ASP A 310 -16.80 1.83 0.50
N GLU A 311 -16.08 0.95 1.21
CA GLU A 311 -14.70 1.24 1.67
C GLU A 311 -13.73 1.43 0.50
N ILE A 312 -13.87 0.66 -0.59
CA ILE A 312 -13.10 0.83 -1.83
C ILE A 312 -13.40 2.20 -2.47
N GLU A 313 -14.69 2.59 -2.55
CA GLU A 313 -15.09 3.90 -3.06
C GLU A 313 -14.49 5.05 -2.23
N TYR A 314 -14.47 4.92 -0.90
CA TYR A 314 -13.82 5.88 0.00
C TYR A 314 -12.30 5.91 -0.21
N TYR A 315 -11.68 4.75 -0.35
CA TYR A 315 -10.24 4.63 -0.56
C TYR A 315 -9.80 5.36 -1.85
N PHE A 316 -10.51 5.15 -2.95
CA PHE A 316 -10.22 5.82 -4.22
C PHE A 316 -10.75 7.25 -4.29
N GLY A 317 -11.43 7.75 -3.26
CA GLY A 317 -11.96 9.11 -3.20
C GLY A 317 -13.14 9.36 -4.14
N ARG A 318 -13.85 8.31 -4.55
CA ARG A 318 -15.07 8.40 -5.37
C ARG A 318 -16.31 8.64 -4.51
N LYS A 319 -16.23 8.36 -3.20
CA LYS A 319 -17.26 8.62 -2.21
C LYS A 319 -16.65 9.32 -1.00
N GLU A 320 -17.35 10.26 -0.38
CA GLU A 320 -16.95 10.90 0.87
C GLU A 320 -17.52 10.14 2.07
N ARG A 321 -16.73 9.95 3.14
CA ARG A 321 -17.26 9.43 4.41
C ARG A 321 -18.16 10.48 5.03
N GLN A 322 -19.39 10.10 5.31
CA GLN A 322 -20.38 10.96 5.98
C GLN A 322 -19.99 11.28 7.42
#